data_449b7f28d3df4e7d255ccf206288cd04
#
_entry.id   449b7f28d3df4e7d255ccf206288cd04
#
_cell.length_a   1.000
_cell.length_b   1.000
_cell.length_c   1.000
_cell.angle_alpha   90.00
_cell.angle_beta   90.00
_cell.angle_gamma   90.00
#
_symmetry.space_group_name_H-M   'P 1'
#
loop_
_entity.id
_entity.type
_entity.pdbx_description
1 polymer ?
#
loop_
_entity_poly.entity_id
_entity_poly.type
_entity_poly.pdbx_seq_one_letter_code
_entity_poly.pdbx_strand_id
1 'polypeptide(L)'
;MNIVAALLIFTVIVVIHEFGHFLLAKKNGIEVTEFSVGMGPRLITLCKTKNGMVCKLFCSQKLFEEREDWQHITKYSWKLFPIGGSCAMVGEDMEDDSENSFNSKGVWARFSVIFAGPFFNFVLAFVFSIIILGNAGIDMPEVVQVSAGQPGAAAGIKEGDMVKSIDGHKISIGREITTYLQLHPLSGDTVAVKVERDGKEQTINIDPDYKTYLFGFGYSSDEKVKPTVSDVTDKGAFQKAGIKANDVILSVNGTRVSNCEELTKAMETAKTGKEVTFEVDRKGKEMTFKVTPTPYEGKTLGFVAGKDEMKGPGAVLKYSVIEVKYWIETTVASLGQLVRGKVSRNDVSGVVGIVDAVGGVIDQSVEYGVKAVVINMLYMSVLLSANLGVMNLLPLPALDGGRLVFILIEAVRGKPVDREKEGFVHVIGFFLLMILMVLIMFNDIWKIIH
;
A
#
# COMPACT_ATOMS: atom_id res chain seq x y z
N MET A 1 -13.39 -11.86 11.34
CA MET A 1 -13.14 -12.09 9.90
C MET A 1 -11.84 -11.40 9.45
N ASN A 2 -11.59 -10.21 9.90
CA ASN A 2 -10.46 -9.35 9.50
C ASN A 2 -9.05 -9.96 9.77
N ILE A 3 -8.83 -10.52 10.96
CA ILE A 3 -7.56 -11.18 11.32
C ILE A 3 -7.28 -12.37 10.40
N VAL A 4 -8.29 -13.18 10.08
CA VAL A 4 -8.11 -14.36 9.20
C VAL A 4 -7.72 -13.93 7.79
N ALA A 5 -8.34 -12.86 7.25
CA ALA A 5 -8.00 -12.33 5.94
C ALA A 5 -6.56 -11.78 5.91
N ALA A 6 -6.17 -11.02 6.92
CA ALA A 6 -4.80 -10.51 7.03
C ALA A 6 -3.77 -11.64 7.12
N LEU A 7 -4.02 -12.66 7.96
CA LEU A 7 -3.15 -13.84 8.08
C LEU A 7 -3.04 -14.62 6.77
N LEU A 8 -4.14 -14.75 6.02
CA LEU A 8 -4.14 -15.42 4.73
C LEU A 8 -3.29 -14.65 3.71
N ILE A 9 -3.45 -13.33 3.62
CA ILE A 9 -2.63 -12.47 2.75
C ILE A 9 -1.15 -12.62 3.10
N PHE A 10 -0.78 -12.47 4.38
CA PHE A 10 0.61 -12.63 4.82
C PHE A 10 1.15 -14.01 4.51
N THR A 11 0.37 -15.06 4.75
CA THR A 11 0.80 -16.44 4.45
C THR A 11 1.10 -16.61 2.97
N VAL A 12 0.22 -16.13 2.08
CA VAL A 12 0.45 -16.22 0.63
C VAL A 12 1.71 -15.48 0.23
N ILE A 13 1.91 -14.25 0.71
CA ILE A 13 3.06 -13.41 0.38
C ILE A 13 4.37 -14.08 0.84
N VAL A 14 4.43 -14.59 2.08
CA VAL A 14 5.63 -15.24 2.62
C VAL A 14 5.89 -16.57 1.92
N VAL A 15 4.86 -17.38 1.67
CA VAL A 15 5.04 -18.66 0.95
C VAL A 15 5.58 -18.45 -0.47
N ILE A 16 5.14 -17.42 -1.17
CA ILE A 16 5.68 -17.08 -2.51
C ILE A 16 7.12 -16.59 -2.42
N HIS A 17 7.45 -15.81 -1.39
CA HIS A 17 8.83 -15.41 -1.10
C HIS A 17 9.74 -16.64 -0.90
N GLU A 18 9.38 -17.55 0.01
CA GLU A 18 10.10 -18.79 0.26
C GLU A 18 10.17 -19.70 -0.97
N PHE A 19 9.10 -19.69 -1.79
CA PHE A 19 9.07 -20.41 -3.05
C PHE A 19 10.11 -19.89 -4.04
N GLY A 20 10.40 -18.58 -4.03
CA GLY A 20 11.48 -17.99 -4.80
C GLY A 20 12.84 -18.61 -4.45
N HIS A 21 13.19 -18.64 -3.15
CA HIS A 21 14.39 -19.28 -2.64
C HIS A 21 14.44 -20.77 -3.03
N PHE A 22 13.34 -21.48 -2.78
CA PHE A 22 13.21 -22.90 -3.10
C PHE A 22 13.49 -23.21 -4.58
N LEU A 23 12.86 -22.45 -5.48
CA LEU A 23 12.96 -22.70 -6.91
C LEU A 23 14.40 -22.51 -7.40
N LEU A 24 15.05 -21.41 -6.98
CA LEU A 24 16.42 -21.11 -7.40
C LEU A 24 17.44 -22.00 -6.68
N ALA A 25 17.21 -22.41 -5.44
CA ALA A 25 18.05 -23.41 -4.76
C ALA A 25 18.05 -24.73 -5.53
N LYS A 26 16.88 -25.25 -5.88
CA LYS A 26 16.76 -26.47 -6.68
C LYS A 26 17.42 -26.34 -8.05
N LYS A 27 17.25 -25.20 -8.75
CA LYS A 27 17.86 -24.92 -10.05
C LYS A 27 19.40 -24.90 -9.99
N ASN A 28 19.98 -24.42 -8.89
CA ASN A 28 21.43 -24.38 -8.68
C ASN A 28 21.99 -25.63 -8.01
N GLY A 29 21.20 -26.70 -7.87
CA GLY A 29 21.64 -27.95 -7.26
C GLY A 29 21.95 -27.84 -5.78
N ILE A 30 21.25 -26.95 -5.06
CA ILE A 30 21.32 -26.85 -3.61
C ILE A 30 20.27 -27.77 -3.01
N GLU A 31 20.65 -28.52 -2.01
CA GLU A 31 19.75 -29.42 -1.31
C GLU A 31 18.84 -28.64 -0.37
N VAL A 32 17.52 -28.75 -0.60
CA VAL A 32 16.49 -28.20 0.28
C VAL A 32 15.96 -29.33 1.14
N THR A 33 16.15 -29.22 2.44
CA THR A 33 15.73 -30.24 3.42
C THR A 33 14.25 -30.15 3.73
N GLU A 34 13.73 -28.93 3.88
CA GLU A 34 12.32 -28.68 4.13
C GLU A 34 11.83 -27.41 3.42
N PHE A 35 10.68 -27.50 2.79
CA PHE A 35 9.86 -26.35 2.40
C PHE A 35 8.59 -26.38 3.23
N SER A 36 8.30 -25.32 4.01
CA SER A 36 7.15 -25.35 4.90
C SER A 36 6.26 -24.13 4.75
N VAL A 37 4.95 -24.37 4.92
CA VAL A 37 3.91 -23.36 5.05
C VAL A 37 3.54 -23.24 6.52
N GLY A 38 3.63 -22.02 7.07
CA GLY A 38 3.33 -21.78 8.49
C GLY A 38 4.52 -22.00 9.43
N MET A 39 4.28 -21.80 10.70
CA MET A 39 5.24 -21.94 11.79
C MET A 39 4.76 -22.93 12.86
N GLY A 40 5.68 -23.39 13.73
CA GLY A 40 5.40 -24.26 14.85
C GLY A 40 5.46 -25.74 14.52
N PRO A 41 4.73 -26.61 15.28
CA PRO A 41 4.74 -28.05 15.06
C PRO A 41 4.21 -28.46 13.68
N ARG A 42 4.81 -29.50 13.08
CA ARG A 42 4.37 -30.03 11.79
C ARG A 42 3.06 -30.79 11.95
N LEU A 43 2.00 -30.34 11.28
CA LEU A 43 0.72 -31.05 11.20
C LEU A 43 0.76 -32.15 10.15
N ILE A 44 1.24 -31.81 8.96
CA ILE A 44 1.33 -32.72 7.80
C ILE A 44 2.72 -32.56 7.19
N THR A 45 3.38 -33.68 6.91
CA THR A 45 4.64 -33.70 6.16
C THR A 45 4.50 -34.68 5.00
N LEU A 46 4.77 -34.18 3.80
CA LEU A 46 4.79 -34.95 2.56
C LEU A 46 6.23 -35.06 2.05
N CYS A 47 6.64 -36.22 1.62
CA CYS A 47 7.91 -36.41 0.93
C CYS A 47 7.83 -37.53 -0.10
N LYS A 48 8.68 -37.44 -1.15
CA LYS A 48 8.77 -38.47 -2.18
C LYS A 48 10.02 -39.29 -1.94
N THR A 49 9.83 -40.49 -1.37
CA THR A 49 10.88 -41.49 -1.14
C THR A 49 11.06 -42.36 -2.38
N LYS A 50 12.12 -43.22 -2.38
CA LYS A 50 12.33 -44.25 -3.41
C LYS A 50 11.14 -45.19 -3.51
N ASN A 51 10.43 -45.42 -2.42
CA ASN A 51 9.30 -46.34 -2.30
C ASN A 51 7.91 -45.68 -2.57
N GLY A 52 7.88 -44.40 -2.98
CA GLY A 52 6.68 -43.66 -3.30
C GLY A 52 6.46 -42.42 -2.43
N MET A 53 5.26 -41.83 -2.56
CA MET A 53 4.85 -40.70 -1.74
C MET A 53 4.52 -41.14 -0.30
N VAL A 54 5.09 -40.44 0.66
CA VAL A 54 4.83 -40.68 2.09
C VAL A 54 4.18 -39.43 2.66
N CYS A 55 3.06 -39.64 3.38
CA CYS A 55 2.38 -38.61 4.15
C CYS A 55 2.43 -38.97 5.64
N LYS A 56 2.90 -38.07 6.48
CA LYS A 56 2.93 -38.26 7.94
C LYS A 56 2.20 -37.10 8.63
N LEU A 57 1.35 -37.47 9.57
CA LEU A 57 0.69 -36.52 10.46
C LEU A 57 1.52 -36.36 11.74
N PHE A 58 1.58 -35.13 12.27
CA PHE A 58 2.28 -34.78 13.50
C PHE A 58 3.74 -35.27 13.55
N CYS A 59 4.51 -35.04 12.47
CA CYS A 59 5.89 -35.49 12.37
C CYS A 59 6.78 -34.75 13.38
N SER A 60 7.38 -35.49 14.32
CA SER A 60 8.34 -34.93 15.27
C SER A 60 9.68 -34.62 14.61
N GLN A 61 10.47 -33.71 15.22
CA GLN A 61 11.81 -33.37 14.74
C GLN A 61 12.72 -34.61 14.75
N LYS A 62 12.67 -35.42 15.78
CA LYS A 62 13.43 -36.67 15.93
C LYS A 62 13.15 -37.65 14.77
N LEU A 63 11.85 -37.87 14.44
CA LEU A 63 11.46 -38.71 13.31
C LEU A 63 11.94 -38.15 11.98
N PHE A 64 11.96 -36.82 11.87
CA PHE A 64 12.39 -36.11 10.68
C PHE A 64 13.90 -36.28 10.39
N GLU A 65 14.72 -36.35 11.43
CA GLU A 65 16.19 -36.44 11.36
C GLU A 65 16.70 -37.89 11.31
N GLU A 66 16.07 -38.81 12.04
CA GLU A 66 16.56 -40.18 12.22
C GLU A 66 16.20 -41.12 11.05
N ARG A 67 15.27 -40.76 10.19
CA ARG A 67 14.86 -41.61 9.08
C ARG A 67 15.86 -41.55 7.91
N GLU A 68 16.63 -42.60 7.69
CA GLU A 68 17.59 -42.72 6.59
C GLU A 68 16.93 -42.57 5.20
N ASP A 69 15.70 -43.11 5.02
CA ASP A 69 14.96 -43.03 3.77
C ASP A 69 14.42 -41.60 3.47
N TRP A 70 14.58 -40.65 4.41
CA TRP A 70 14.23 -39.25 4.28
C TRP A 70 15.43 -38.32 4.13
N GLN A 71 16.65 -38.85 4.22
CA GLN A 71 17.88 -38.08 3.96
C GLN A 71 17.95 -37.69 2.50
N HIS A 72 18.53 -36.54 2.20
CA HIS A 72 18.71 -35.98 0.85
C HIS A 72 17.44 -35.83 -0.01
N ILE A 73 16.25 -35.81 0.65
CA ILE A 73 14.99 -35.52 -0.06
C ILE A 73 14.29 -34.30 0.57
N THR A 74 13.62 -33.53 -0.25
CA THR A 74 12.84 -32.40 0.23
C THR A 74 11.54 -32.84 0.89
N LYS A 75 11.30 -32.38 2.11
CA LYS A 75 10.06 -32.57 2.84
C LYS A 75 9.21 -31.32 2.68
N TYR A 76 7.92 -31.49 2.38
CA TYR A 76 6.95 -30.41 2.29
C TYR A 76 6.07 -30.48 3.52
N SER A 77 6.13 -29.45 4.39
CA SER A 77 5.46 -29.46 5.68
C SER A 77 4.39 -28.38 5.76
N TRP A 78 3.24 -28.72 6.32
CA TRP A 78 2.25 -27.76 6.79
C TRP A 78 2.33 -27.70 8.31
N LYS A 79 2.59 -26.51 8.85
CA LYS A 79 2.76 -26.29 10.30
C LYS A 79 1.50 -25.70 10.93
N LEU A 80 1.41 -25.77 12.27
CA LEU A 80 0.19 -25.47 13.03
C LEU A 80 -0.30 -24.02 12.85
N PHE A 81 0.60 -23.06 12.93
CA PHE A 81 0.25 -21.65 12.80
C PHE A 81 0.37 -21.24 11.33
N PRO A 82 -0.73 -20.85 10.66
CA PRO A 82 -0.71 -20.47 9.26
C PRO A 82 -0.14 -19.04 9.08
N ILE A 83 1.05 -18.80 9.62
CA ILE A 83 1.76 -17.52 9.55
C ILE A 83 3.16 -17.81 9.04
N GLY A 84 3.50 -17.21 7.90
CA GLY A 84 4.84 -17.35 7.34
C GLY A 84 5.07 -18.67 6.61
N GLY A 85 6.34 -18.97 6.39
CA GLY A 85 6.87 -20.16 5.75
C GLY A 85 8.35 -20.28 6.03
N SER A 86 8.99 -21.33 5.50
CA SER A 86 10.45 -21.46 5.51
C SER A 86 10.95 -22.38 4.41
N CYS A 87 12.12 -22.04 3.85
CA CYS A 87 12.88 -22.88 2.94
C CYS A 87 14.23 -23.19 3.56
N ALA A 88 14.36 -24.37 4.20
CA ALA A 88 15.61 -24.78 4.84
C ALA A 88 16.55 -25.41 3.82
N MET A 89 17.73 -24.83 3.64
CA MET A 89 18.77 -25.30 2.72
C MET A 89 19.97 -25.85 3.49
N VAL A 90 20.61 -26.89 2.95
CA VAL A 90 21.84 -27.44 3.52
C VAL A 90 22.95 -26.40 3.40
N GLY A 91 23.68 -26.14 4.47
CA GLY A 91 24.83 -25.25 4.49
C GLY A 91 24.48 -23.76 4.41
N GLU A 92 23.24 -23.37 4.68
CA GLU A 92 22.85 -21.96 4.75
C GLU A 92 23.25 -21.32 6.09
N ASP A 93 22.87 -21.96 7.20
CA ASP A 93 23.08 -21.46 8.56
C ASP A 93 24.20 -22.22 9.31
N MET A 94 24.59 -23.38 8.83
CA MET A 94 25.63 -24.23 9.42
C MET A 94 26.73 -24.54 8.39
N GLU A 95 27.93 -24.85 8.87
CA GLU A 95 28.99 -25.33 8.01
C GLU A 95 28.63 -26.73 7.48
N ASP A 96 28.61 -26.85 6.20
CA ASP A 96 28.42 -28.12 5.49
C ASP A 96 29.26 -28.09 4.19
N ASP A 97 30.23 -29.02 4.08
CA ASP A 97 31.12 -29.08 2.96
C ASP A 97 30.64 -30.01 1.83
N SER A 98 29.37 -30.47 1.93
CA SER A 98 28.79 -31.28 0.86
C SER A 98 28.69 -30.50 -0.46
N GLU A 99 28.83 -31.17 -1.57
CA GLU A 99 28.74 -30.57 -2.90
C GLU A 99 27.39 -29.88 -3.16
N ASN A 100 26.32 -30.34 -2.48
CA ASN A 100 24.97 -29.82 -2.60
C ASN A 100 24.66 -28.75 -1.57
N SER A 101 25.61 -28.31 -0.77
CA SER A 101 25.49 -27.25 0.23
C SER A 101 25.37 -25.88 -0.45
N PHE A 102 24.61 -24.94 0.15
CA PHE A 102 24.53 -23.56 -0.28
C PHE A 102 25.91 -22.91 -0.35
N ASN A 103 26.75 -23.17 0.66
CA ASN A 103 28.06 -22.57 0.77
C ASN A 103 29.09 -23.11 -0.24
N SER A 104 28.90 -24.34 -0.79
CA SER A 104 29.74 -24.88 -1.81
C SER A 104 29.50 -24.28 -3.19
N LYS A 105 28.39 -23.56 -3.38
CA LYS A 105 28.04 -22.98 -4.69
C LYS A 105 28.75 -21.64 -4.94
N GLY A 106 28.95 -21.36 -6.20
CA GLY A 106 29.54 -20.08 -6.62
C GLY A 106 28.74 -18.87 -6.19
N VAL A 107 29.41 -17.73 -6.06
CA VAL A 107 28.85 -16.47 -5.58
C VAL A 107 27.53 -16.08 -6.28
N TRP A 108 27.48 -16.18 -7.61
CA TRP A 108 26.29 -15.80 -8.38
C TRP A 108 25.12 -16.77 -8.22
N ALA A 109 25.40 -18.05 -7.98
CA ALA A 109 24.36 -19.02 -7.66
C ALA A 109 23.73 -18.67 -6.31
N ARG A 110 24.52 -18.42 -5.27
CA ARG A 110 24.06 -17.99 -3.96
C ARG A 110 23.32 -16.65 -4.02
N PHE A 111 23.86 -15.68 -4.74
CA PHE A 111 23.18 -14.41 -4.99
C PHE A 111 21.79 -14.61 -5.60
N SER A 112 21.69 -15.43 -6.67
CA SER A 112 20.41 -15.69 -7.33
C SER A 112 19.38 -16.33 -6.42
N VAL A 113 19.79 -17.21 -5.52
CA VAL A 113 18.92 -17.88 -4.55
C VAL A 113 18.36 -16.87 -3.53
N ILE A 114 19.23 -16.06 -2.92
CA ILE A 114 18.79 -15.07 -1.92
C ILE A 114 17.96 -13.96 -2.56
N PHE A 115 18.35 -13.48 -3.75
CA PHE A 115 17.57 -12.45 -4.46
C PHE A 115 16.19 -12.94 -4.90
N ALA A 116 16.03 -14.25 -5.12
CA ALA A 116 14.78 -14.83 -5.64
C ALA A 116 13.59 -14.63 -4.69
N GLY A 117 13.76 -14.67 -3.37
CA GLY A 117 12.70 -14.40 -2.41
C GLY A 117 12.02 -13.04 -2.65
N PRO A 118 12.75 -11.93 -2.49
CA PRO A 118 12.23 -10.60 -2.78
C PRO A 118 11.69 -10.43 -4.21
N PHE A 119 12.38 -11.00 -5.18
CA PHE A 119 11.95 -10.93 -6.58
C PHE A 119 10.60 -11.60 -6.82
N PHE A 120 10.33 -12.75 -6.20
CA PHE A 120 9.04 -13.44 -6.32
C PHE A 120 7.89 -12.66 -5.67
N ASN A 121 8.16 -11.82 -4.69
CA ASN A 121 7.16 -10.89 -4.17
C ASN A 121 6.75 -9.84 -5.23
N PHE A 122 7.69 -9.33 -6.03
CA PHE A 122 7.35 -8.46 -7.15
C PHE A 122 6.59 -9.20 -8.25
N VAL A 123 6.94 -10.47 -8.51
CA VAL A 123 6.18 -11.32 -9.45
C VAL A 123 4.75 -11.53 -8.95
N LEU A 124 4.54 -11.79 -7.66
CA LEU A 124 3.20 -11.92 -7.07
C LEU A 124 2.40 -10.61 -7.21
N ALA A 125 3.02 -9.48 -6.88
CA ALA A 125 2.41 -8.16 -7.05
C ALA A 125 2.01 -7.92 -8.52
N PHE A 126 2.86 -8.29 -9.47
CA PHE A 126 2.56 -8.19 -10.91
C PHE A 126 1.37 -9.05 -11.32
N VAL A 127 1.33 -10.31 -10.90
CA VAL A 127 0.21 -11.24 -11.22
C VAL A 127 -1.10 -10.71 -10.64
N PHE A 128 -1.11 -10.24 -9.40
CA PHE A 128 -2.31 -9.67 -8.79
C PHE A 128 -2.73 -8.37 -9.47
N SER A 129 -1.78 -7.52 -9.89
CA SER A 129 -2.08 -6.31 -10.65
C SER A 129 -2.75 -6.63 -12.00
N ILE A 130 -2.35 -7.71 -12.71
CA ILE A 130 -3.05 -8.15 -13.92
C ILE A 130 -4.51 -8.48 -13.62
N ILE A 131 -4.78 -9.20 -12.54
CA ILE A 131 -6.14 -9.58 -12.15
C ILE A 131 -6.96 -8.33 -11.80
N ILE A 132 -6.38 -7.41 -11.02
CA ILE A 132 -7.04 -6.17 -10.62
C ILE A 132 -7.38 -5.32 -11.85
N LEU A 133 -6.36 -4.96 -12.64
CA LEU A 133 -6.53 -4.05 -13.77
C LEU A 133 -7.42 -4.63 -14.88
N GLY A 134 -7.44 -5.96 -15.01
CA GLY A 134 -8.35 -6.66 -15.91
C GLY A 134 -9.81 -6.65 -15.47
N ASN A 135 -10.09 -6.43 -14.18
CA ASN A 135 -11.44 -6.48 -13.61
C ASN A 135 -11.98 -5.13 -13.12
N ALA A 136 -11.13 -4.24 -12.65
CA ALA A 136 -11.49 -2.92 -12.11
C ALA A 136 -11.20 -1.77 -13.09
N GLY A 137 -10.31 -2.00 -14.07
CA GLY A 137 -9.83 -0.95 -14.96
C GLY A 137 -8.47 -0.39 -14.53
N ILE A 138 -7.94 0.49 -15.35
CA ILE A 138 -6.67 1.17 -15.13
C ILE A 138 -6.99 2.58 -14.65
N ASP A 139 -6.44 2.97 -13.51
CA ASP A 139 -6.54 4.32 -12.94
C ASP A 139 -5.77 5.33 -13.81
N MET A 140 -6.45 5.86 -14.83
CA MET A 140 -5.85 6.85 -15.75
C MET A 140 -5.77 8.21 -15.08
N PRO A 141 -4.67 8.98 -15.27
CA PRO A 141 -4.49 10.31 -14.65
C PRO A 141 -5.30 11.39 -15.40
N GLU A 142 -6.58 11.10 -15.70
CA GLU A 142 -7.54 12.01 -16.32
C GLU A 142 -8.17 12.90 -15.26
N VAL A 143 -8.20 14.20 -15.49
CA VAL A 143 -8.88 15.17 -14.63
C VAL A 143 -10.38 14.92 -14.71
N VAL A 144 -10.98 14.50 -13.61
CA VAL A 144 -12.41 14.17 -13.52
C VAL A 144 -13.24 15.29 -12.93
N GLN A 145 -12.60 16.20 -12.18
CA GLN A 145 -13.27 17.34 -11.57
C GLN A 145 -12.32 18.52 -11.43
N VAL A 146 -12.81 19.69 -11.80
CA VAL A 146 -12.12 20.98 -11.59
C VAL A 146 -13.02 21.86 -10.72
N SER A 147 -12.53 22.22 -9.54
CA SER A 147 -13.30 23.03 -8.59
C SER A 147 -13.30 24.49 -9.02
N ALA A 148 -14.49 25.05 -9.30
CA ALA A 148 -14.64 26.46 -9.67
C ALA A 148 -14.05 27.38 -8.58
N GLY A 149 -13.38 28.45 -9.03
CA GLY A 149 -12.75 29.43 -8.12
C GLY A 149 -11.49 28.93 -7.43
N GLN A 150 -11.01 27.72 -7.71
CA GLN A 150 -9.76 27.18 -7.20
C GLN A 150 -8.59 27.37 -8.21
N PRO A 151 -7.32 27.24 -7.77
CA PRO A 151 -6.14 27.50 -8.57
C PRO A 151 -6.10 26.80 -9.94
N GLY A 152 -6.47 25.53 -10.03
CA GLY A 152 -6.46 24.78 -11.29
C GLY A 152 -7.44 25.34 -12.31
N ALA A 153 -8.65 25.73 -11.88
CA ALA A 153 -9.64 26.36 -12.74
C ALA A 153 -9.13 27.73 -13.25
N ALA A 154 -8.56 28.55 -12.34
CA ALA A 154 -8.00 29.86 -12.68
C ALA A 154 -6.81 29.74 -13.66
N ALA A 155 -5.99 28.70 -13.53
CA ALA A 155 -4.87 28.43 -14.44
C ALA A 155 -5.30 27.81 -15.77
N GLY A 156 -6.54 27.34 -15.92
CA GLY A 156 -7.09 26.79 -17.15
C GLY A 156 -6.99 25.25 -17.28
N ILE A 157 -6.84 24.53 -16.19
CA ILE A 157 -7.07 23.06 -16.15
C ILE A 157 -8.54 22.79 -16.50
N LYS A 158 -8.80 21.73 -17.23
CA LYS A 158 -10.16 21.32 -17.64
C LYS A 158 -10.38 19.85 -17.36
N GLU A 159 -11.64 19.48 -17.18
CA GLU A 159 -12.05 18.08 -17.16
C GLU A 159 -11.71 17.40 -18.47
N GLY A 160 -11.25 16.16 -18.43
CA GLY A 160 -10.72 15.40 -19.57
C GLY A 160 -9.23 15.64 -19.86
N ASP A 161 -8.55 16.59 -19.20
CA ASP A 161 -7.11 16.74 -19.32
C ASP A 161 -6.40 15.48 -18.78
N MET A 162 -5.45 14.94 -19.57
CA MET A 162 -4.63 13.82 -19.13
C MET A 162 -3.32 14.32 -18.54
N VAL A 163 -3.14 14.22 -17.24
CA VAL A 163 -1.93 14.68 -16.55
C VAL A 163 -0.73 13.82 -16.94
N LYS A 164 0.34 14.42 -17.44
CA LYS A 164 1.58 13.74 -17.87
C LYS A 164 2.73 13.92 -16.89
N SER A 165 2.83 15.08 -16.26
CA SER A 165 3.83 15.33 -15.23
C SER A 165 3.44 16.49 -14.31
N ILE A 166 4.00 16.51 -13.11
CA ILE A 166 3.92 17.60 -12.13
C ILE A 166 5.35 17.97 -11.76
N ASP A 167 5.77 19.21 -11.98
CA ASP A 167 7.14 19.72 -11.77
C ASP A 167 8.22 18.80 -12.38
N GLY A 168 7.94 18.28 -13.59
CA GLY A 168 8.82 17.35 -14.28
C GLY A 168 8.76 15.90 -13.80
N HIS A 169 8.11 15.60 -12.66
CA HIS A 169 7.86 14.24 -12.23
C HIS A 169 6.78 13.60 -13.10
N LYS A 170 7.12 12.50 -13.77
CA LYS A 170 6.23 11.81 -14.70
C LYS A 170 5.06 11.17 -13.96
N ILE A 171 3.85 11.37 -14.44
CA ILE A 171 2.61 10.76 -13.97
C ILE A 171 2.14 9.72 -14.99
N SER A 172 1.89 8.51 -14.56
CA SER A 172 1.44 7.39 -15.39
C SER A 172 0.06 6.87 -14.98
N ILE A 173 -0.29 6.97 -13.68
CA ILE A 173 -1.56 6.57 -13.09
C ILE A 173 -2.08 7.67 -12.16
N GLY A 174 -3.40 7.73 -11.95
CA GLY A 174 -4.05 8.81 -11.21
C GLY A 174 -3.55 8.94 -9.76
N ARG A 175 -3.36 7.83 -9.05
CA ARG A 175 -2.88 7.83 -7.66
C ARG A 175 -1.46 8.38 -7.48
N GLU A 176 -0.61 8.39 -8.52
CA GLU A 176 0.71 9.02 -8.45
C GLU A 176 0.60 10.51 -8.14
N ILE A 177 -0.45 11.19 -8.57
CA ILE A 177 -0.68 12.61 -8.29
C ILE A 177 -0.81 12.85 -6.78
N THR A 178 -1.70 12.08 -6.12
CA THR A 178 -1.90 12.20 -4.68
C THR A 178 -0.64 11.84 -3.90
N THR A 179 0.03 10.75 -4.28
CA THR A 179 1.27 10.31 -3.64
C THR A 179 2.39 11.35 -3.83
N TYR A 180 2.52 11.92 -5.03
CA TYR A 180 3.49 12.98 -5.29
C TYR A 180 3.26 14.19 -4.38
N LEU A 181 2.02 14.66 -4.26
CA LEU A 181 1.68 15.80 -3.41
C LEU A 181 1.86 15.51 -1.91
N GLN A 182 1.66 14.28 -1.47
CA GLN A 182 1.96 13.86 -0.08
C GLN A 182 3.46 13.87 0.21
N LEU A 183 4.28 13.41 -0.75
CA LEU A 183 5.72 13.36 -0.62
C LEU A 183 6.40 14.73 -0.83
N HIS A 184 5.75 15.61 -1.61
CA HIS A 184 6.21 16.96 -1.97
C HIS A 184 5.10 17.97 -1.67
N PRO A 185 4.90 18.35 -0.40
CA PRO A 185 3.87 19.31 -0.03
C PRO A 185 4.06 20.65 -0.77
N LEU A 186 2.96 21.23 -1.22
CA LEU A 186 2.95 22.49 -1.95
C LEU A 186 3.58 23.62 -1.09
N SER A 187 4.62 24.28 -1.61
CA SER A 187 5.39 25.32 -0.88
C SER A 187 4.83 26.73 -1.07
N GLY A 188 3.98 26.95 -2.07
CA GLY A 188 3.52 28.26 -2.53
C GLY A 188 4.24 28.73 -3.79
N ASP A 189 5.24 27.98 -4.25
CA ASP A 189 5.83 28.19 -5.57
C ASP A 189 4.86 27.70 -6.65
N THR A 190 4.94 28.31 -7.84
CA THR A 190 4.16 27.89 -8.99
C THR A 190 4.49 26.45 -9.38
N VAL A 191 3.45 25.63 -9.53
CA VAL A 191 3.57 24.20 -9.90
C VAL A 191 3.31 24.05 -11.40
N ALA A 192 4.27 23.47 -12.11
CA ALA A 192 4.16 23.20 -13.55
C ALA A 192 3.45 21.86 -13.80
N VAL A 193 2.19 21.88 -14.21
CA VAL A 193 1.41 20.70 -14.55
C VAL A 193 1.38 20.54 -16.08
N LYS A 194 1.99 19.46 -16.58
CA LYS A 194 1.93 19.12 -18.00
C LYS A 194 0.74 18.23 -18.25
N VAL A 195 -0.14 18.63 -19.15
CA VAL A 195 -1.33 17.88 -19.54
C VAL A 195 -1.35 17.62 -21.04
N GLU A 196 -2.03 16.56 -21.44
CA GLU A 196 -2.43 16.32 -22.83
C GLU A 196 -3.93 16.61 -22.96
N ARG A 197 -4.27 17.54 -23.86
CA ARG A 197 -5.63 17.93 -24.21
C ARG A 197 -5.78 17.85 -25.73
N ASP A 198 -6.79 17.12 -26.21
CA ASP A 198 -7.03 16.93 -27.65
C ASP A 198 -5.79 16.45 -28.44
N GLY A 199 -5.00 15.54 -27.81
CA GLY A 199 -3.77 15.00 -28.41
C GLY A 199 -2.58 15.96 -28.42
N LYS A 200 -2.68 17.13 -27.79
CA LYS A 200 -1.59 18.11 -27.69
C LYS A 200 -1.13 18.29 -26.27
N GLU A 201 0.18 18.22 -26.07
CA GLU A 201 0.77 18.51 -24.77
C GLU A 201 0.88 20.01 -24.53
N GLN A 202 0.52 20.45 -23.34
CA GLN A 202 0.69 21.80 -22.86
C GLN A 202 1.10 21.82 -21.40
N THR A 203 1.85 22.85 -20.99
CA THR A 203 2.21 23.06 -19.59
C THR A 203 1.37 24.18 -19.03
N ILE A 204 0.68 23.90 -17.93
CA ILE A 204 -0.17 24.83 -17.20
C ILE A 204 0.52 25.11 -15.87
N ASN A 205 0.82 26.38 -15.61
CA ASN A 205 1.44 26.81 -14.37
C ASN A 205 0.35 27.21 -13.37
N ILE A 206 0.30 26.52 -12.25
CA ILE A 206 -0.71 26.71 -11.20
C ILE A 206 -0.05 27.37 -9.99
N ASP A 207 -0.53 28.54 -9.58
CA ASP A 207 -0.22 29.12 -8.28
C ASP A 207 -1.09 28.36 -7.25
N PRO A 208 -0.49 27.57 -6.32
CA PRO A 208 -1.28 26.72 -5.44
C PRO A 208 -1.91 27.47 -4.26
N ASP A 209 -1.55 28.73 -4.02
CA ASP A 209 -2.09 29.52 -2.93
C ASP A 209 -3.59 29.74 -3.11
N TYR A 210 -4.34 29.33 -2.11
CA TYR A 210 -5.80 29.37 -2.14
C TYR A 210 -6.38 29.97 -0.88
N LYS A 211 -7.13 31.05 -1.06
CA LYS A 211 -7.85 31.73 0.02
C LYS A 211 -9.35 31.63 -0.22
N THR A 212 -10.07 31.18 0.78
CA THR A 212 -11.53 31.02 0.71
C THR A 212 -12.16 31.13 2.10
N TYR A 213 -13.45 30.90 2.16
CA TYR A 213 -14.21 30.84 3.39
C TYR A 213 -14.90 29.48 3.52
N LEU A 214 -14.74 28.83 4.66
CA LEU A 214 -15.32 27.51 4.92
C LEU A 214 -16.49 27.60 5.89
N PHE A 215 -17.54 26.86 5.58
CA PHE A 215 -18.71 26.71 6.46
C PHE A 215 -18.55 25.51 7.41
N GLY A 216 -17.68 24.55 7.09
CA GLY A 216 -17.35 23.40 7.94
C GLY A 216 -18.48 22.37 8.01
N PHE A 217 -18.96 21.91 6.85
CA PHE A 217 -19.90 20.81 6.72
C PHE A 217 -19.65 20.01 5.44
N GLY A 218 -20.09 18.74 5.44
CA GLY A 218 -20.12 17.89 4.28
C GLY A 218 -21.53 17.68 3.73
N TYR A 219 -21.62 17.34 2.44
CA TYR A 219 -22.84 16.92 1.77
C TYR A 219 -22.49 15.99 0.60
N SER A 220 -23.49 15.31 0.02
CA SER A 220 -23.28 14.35 -1.05
C SER A 220 -22.67 14.99 -2.31
N SER A 221 -21.76 14.26 -2.95
CA SER A 221 -21.24 14.61 -4.28
C SER A 221 -22.19 14.25 -5.43
N ASP A 222 -23.25 13.46 -5.15
CA ASP A 222 -24.30 13.20 -6.14
C ASP A 222 -25.17 14.45 -6.30
N GLU A 223 -25.02 15.10 -7.44
CA GLU A 223 -25.69 16.37 -7.77
C GLU A 223 -27.22 16.31 -7.70
N LYS A 224 -27.80 15.12 -7.87
CA LYS A 224 -29.27 14.93 -7.99
C LYS A 224 -29.97 14.68 -6.66
N VAL A 225 -29.23 14.37 -5.59
CA VAL A 225 -29.82 14.08 -4.29
C VAL A 225 -30.15 15.36 -3.51
N LYS A 226 -31.04 15.24 -2.52
CA LYS A 226 -31.38 16.35 -1.62
C LYS A 226 -30.14 16.85 -0.87
N PRO A 227 -29.98 18.17 -0.69
CA PRO A 227 -28.81 18.78 -0.07
C PRO A 227 -28.83 18.58 1.46
N THR A 228 -28.54 17.35 1.88
CA THR A 228 -28.53 16.94 3.29
C THR A 228 -27.13 17.09 3.85
N VAL A 229 -26.99 17.68 5.02
CA VAL A 229 -25.74 17.78 5.77
C VAL A 229 -25.33 16.37 6.22
N SER A 230 -24.23 15.86 5.71
CA SER A 230 -23.71 14.53 6.08
C SER A 230 -22.98 14.57 7.42
N ASP A 231 -22.16 15.57 7.60
CA ASP A 231 -21.33 15.80 8.78
C ASP A 231 -21.11 17.29 9.02
N VAL A 232 -20.67 17.63 10.23
CA VAL A 232 -20.33 18.99 10.61
C VAL A 232 -18.95 18.98 11.26
N THR A 233 -18.04 19.78 10.72
CA THR A 233 -16.67 19.90 11.22
C THR A 233 -16.64 20.44 12.65
N ASP A 234 -15.88 19.80 13.54
CA ASP A 234 -15.74 20.28 14.92
C ASP A 234 -15.20 21.72 14.96
N LYS A 235 -15.81 22.55 15.77
CA LYS A 235 -15.55 24.00 15.87
C LYS A 235 -15.74 24.76 14.54
N GLY A 236 -16.32 24.15 13.51
CA GLY A 236 -16.67 24.79 12.24
C GLY A 236 -17.78 25.80 12.37
N ALA A 237 -18.03 26.60 11.31
CA ALA A 237 -19.04 27.66 11.31
C ALA A 237 -20.46 27.09 11.45
N PHE A 238 -20.79 25.97 10.81
CA PHE A 238 -22.08 25.29 10.92
C PHE A 238 -22.36 24.81 12.35
N GLN A 239 -21.35 24.16 12.97
CA GLN A 239 -21.48 23.70 14.35
C GLN A 239 -21.75 24.88 15.33
N LYS A 240 -20.99 25.97 15.18
CA LYS A 240 -21.15 27.18 15.99
C LYS A 240 -22.53 27.81 15.83
N ALA A 241 -23.10 27.76 14.64
CA ALA A 241 -24.46 28.26 14.36
C ALA A 241 -25.54 27.29 14.82
N GLY A 242 -25.21 26.04 15.18
CA GLY A 242 -26.18 25.05 15.65
C GLY A 242 -26.81 24.18 14.56
N ILE A 243 -26.29 24.20 13.32
CA ILE A 243 -26.68 23.28 12.26
C ILE A 243 -26.04 21.92 12.56
N LYS A 244 -26.75 20.83 12.25
CA LYS A 244 -26.36 19.44 12.61
C LYS A 244 -26.40 18.52 11.41
N ALA A 245 -25.73 17.38 11.51
CA ALA A 245 -25.88 16.30 10.56
C ALA A 245 -27.36 15.87 10.43
N ASN A 246 -27.75 15.50 9.22
CA ASN A 246 -29.10 15.18 8.77
C ASN A 246 -30.05 16.37 8.65
N ASP A 247 -29.60 17.62 8.80
CA ASP A 247 -30.40 18.78 8.38
C ASP A 247 -30.43 18.85 6.85
N VAL A 248 -31.60 19.14 6.26
CA VAL A 248 -31.72 19.33 4.81
C VAL A 248 -31.70 20.85 4.53
N ILE A 249 -30.76 21.31 3.71
CA ILE A 249 -30.65 22.73 3.37
C ILE A 249 -31.75 23.06 2.36
N LEU A 250 -32.59 24.08 2.68
CA LEU A 250 -33.69 24.54 1.86
C LEU A 250 -33.34 25.80 1.06
N SER A 251 -32.54 26.69 1.66
CA SER A 251 -32.10 27.91 1.00
C SER A 251 -30.78 28.45 1.53
N VAL A 252 -30.06 29.20 0.69
CA VAL A 252 -28.84 29.94 1.02
C VAL A 252 -29.05 31.42 0.62
N ASN A 253 -29.01 32.33 1.57
CA ASN A 253 -29.31 33.77 1.36
C ASN A 253 -30.64 34.01 0.59
N GLY A 254 -31.65 33.21 0.87
CA GLY A 254 -32.96 33.29 0.22
C GLY A 254 -33.06 32.61 -1.14
N THR A 255 -31.94 32.11 -1.70
CA THR A 255 -31.94 31.30 -2.92
C THR A 255 -32.30 29.85 -2.54
N ARG A 256 -33.48 29.36 -2.97
CA ARG A 256 -33.90 27.98 -2.73
C ARG A 256 -33.02 26.99 -3.45
N VAL A 257 -32.75 25.86 -2.78
CA VAL A 257 -31.97 24.75 -3.31
C VAL A 257 -32.76 23.45 -3.08
N SER A 258 -32.84 22.62 -4.11
CA SER A 258 -33.57 21.35 -4.12
C SER A 258 -32.70 20.14 -4.23
N ASN A 259 -31.46 20.32 -4.68
CA ASN A 259 -30.46 19.27 -4.90
C ASN A 259 -29.03 19.79 -4.59
N CYS A 260 -28.06 18.88 -4.59
CA CYS A 260 -26.67 19.24 -4.26
C CYS A 260 -25.99 20.11 -5.33
N GLU A 261 -26.40 20.03 -6.60
CA GLU A 261 -25.89 20.91 -7.66
C GLU A 261 -26.25 22.38 -7.40
N GLU A 262 -27.52 22.64 -7.09
CA GLU A 262 -28.02 23.98 -6.76
C GLU A 262 -27.39 24.53 -5.48
N LEU A 263 -27.20 23.63 -4.45
CA LEU A 263 -26.49 24.00 -3.24
C LEU A 263 -25.04 24.43 -3.56
N THR A 264 -24.32 23.66 -4.36
CA THR A 264 -22.93 23.99 -4.75
C THR A 264 -22.85 25.36 -5.39
N LYS A 265 -23.72 25.65 -6.36
CA LYS A 265 -23.77 26.96 -7.03
C LYS A 265 -24.10 28.10 -6.04
N ALA A 266 -25.05 27.90 -5.16
CA ALA A 266 -25.40 28.89 -4.13
C ALA A 266 -24.25 29.13 -3.15
N MET A 267 -23.53 28.07 -2.78
CA MET A 267 -22.38 28.16 -1.86
C MET A 267 -21.20 28.91 -2.48
N GLU A 268 -20.96 28.81 -3.80
CA GLU A 268 -19.90 29.58 -4.47
C GLU A 268 -20.09 31.09 -4.31
N THR A 269 -21.33 31.56 -4.43
CA THR A 269 -21.66 32.98 -4.23
C THR A 269 -21.64 33.40 -2.77
N ALA A 270 -21.77 32.48 -1.85
CA ALA A 270 -21.82 32.73 -0.39
C ALA A 270 -20.44 32.81 0.26
N LYS A 271 -19.35 32.40 -0.41
CA LYS A 271 -17.97 32.39 0.12
C LYS A 271 -17.34 33.80 0.14
N THR A 272 -18.00 34.77 0.79
CA THR A 272 -17.56 36.18 0.79
C THR A 272 -17.05 36.68 2.15
N GLY A 273 -16.99 35.81 3.16
CA GLY A 273 -16.65 36.21 4.53
C GLY A 273 -17.72 36.95 5.28
N LYS A 274 -18.86 37.26 4.65
CA LYS A 274 -20.03 37.87 5.27
C LYS A 274 -20.96 36.83 5.89
N GLU A 275 -21.81 37.24 6.84
CA GLU A 275 -22.87 36.39 7.40
C GLU A 275 -23.80 35.89 6.29
N VAL A 276 -24.04 34.60 6.25
CA VAL A 276 -24.88 33.88 5.28
C VAL A 276 -26.05 33.27 6.02
N THR A 277 -27.26 33.46 5.50
CA THR A 277 -28.48 32.90 6.07
C THR A 277 -28.81 31.57 5.42
N PHE A 278 -28.94 30.51 6.23
CA PHE A 278 -29.38 29.19 5.83
C PHE A 278 -30.76 28.89 6.38
N GLU A 279 -31.67 28.43 5.54
CA GLU A 279 -32.91 27.79 5.97
C GLU A 279 -32.72 26.28 5.82
N VAL A 280 -33.06 25.55 6.87
CA VAL A 280 -32.91 24.08 6.87
C VAL A 280 -34.20 23.43 7.37
N ASP A 281 -34.48 22.24 6.86
CA ASP A 281 -35.51 21.36 7.45
C ASP A 281 -34.83 20.38 8.42
N ARG A 282 -35.23 20.46 9.69
CA ARG A 282 -34.81 19.50 10.72
C ARG A 282 -36.04 18.71 11.18
N LYS A 283 -36.16 17.47 10.65
CA LYS A 283 -37.28 16.56 11.00
C LYS A 283 -38.68 17.18 10.76
N GLY A 284 -38.87 17.84 9.60
CA GLY A 284 -40.11 18.45 9.21
C GLY A 284 -40.37 19.85 9.83
N LYS A 285 -39.36 20.44 10.50
CA LYS A 285 -39.42 21.78 11.03
C LYS A 285 -38.40 22.68 10.33
N GLU A 286 -38.91 23.72 9.66
CA GLU A 286 -38.05 24.74 9.05
C GLU A 286 -37.41 25.62 10.13
N MET A 287 -36.10 25.83 10.01
CA MET A 287 -35.31 26.63 10.93
C MET A 287 -34.35 27.53 10.13
N THR A 288 -34.13 28.74 10.62
CA THR A 288 -33.21 29.70 9.99
C THR A 288 -31.97 29.87 10.86
N PHE A 289 -30.81 29.79 10.25
CA PHE A 289 -29.53 29.97 10.90
C PHE A 289 -28.71 31.03 10.18
N LYS A 290 -28.03 31.87 10.95
CA LYS A 290 -27.05 32.83 10.46
C LYS A 290 -25.66 32.29 10.72
N VAL A 291 -24.89 32.12 9.67
CA VAL A 291 -23.59 31.50 9.70
C VAL A 291 -22.53 32.44 9.15
N THR A 292 -21.53 32.76 9.95
CA THR A 292 -20.36 33.49 9.50
C THR A 292 -19.29 32.49 9.15
N PRO A 293 -18.88 32.34 7.85
CA PRO A 293 -17.90 31.39 7.45
C PRO A 293 -16.53 31.75 8.01
N THR A 294 -15.69 30.72 8.23
CA THR A 294 -14.33 30.89 8.75
C THR A 294 -13.35 31.10 7.59
N PRO A 295 -12.48 32.12 7.63
CA PRO A 295 -11.45 32.29 6.62
C PRO A 295 -10.52 31.07 6.59
N TYR A 296 -10.17 30.64 5.41
CA TYR A 296 -9.25 29.53 5.16
C TYR A 296 -8.18 29.96 4.19
N GLU A 297 -6.93 29.74 4.57
CA GLU A 297 -5.77 29.89 3.69
C GLU A 297 -5.06 28.53 3.62
N GLY A 298 -4.85 28.04 2.42
CA GLY A 298 -4.24 26.75 2.18
C GLY A 298 -3.61 26.66 0.79
N LYS A 299 -3.18 25.50 0.43
CA LYS A 299 -2.56 25.22 -0.85
C LYS A 299 -3.24 24.05 -1.52
N THR A 300 -3.57 24.20 -2.79
CA THR A 300 -4.23 23.15 -3.58
C THR A 300 -3.94 23.33 -5.06
N LEU A 301 -3.94 22.24 -5.81
CA LEU A 301 -3.95 22.32 -7.27
C LEU A 301 -5.37 22.58 -7.82
N GLY A 302 -6.41 22.35 -7.03
CA GLY A 302 -7.79 22.69 -7.37
C GLY A 302 -8.45 21.79 -8.40
N PHE A 303 -7.95 20.56 -8.58
CA PHE A 303 -8.58 19.54 -9.42
C PHE A 303 -8.42 18.16 -8.80
N VAL A 304 -9.28 17.23 -9.20
CA VAL A 304 -9.22 15.81 -8.89
C VAL A 304 -8.94 15.07 -10.19
N ALA A 305 -8.00 14.15 -10.16
CA ALA A 305 -7.70 13.27 -11.27
C ALA A 305 -7.64 11.82 -10.82
N GLY A 306 -7.99 10.93 -11.73
CA GLY A 306 -8.08 9.48 -11.53
C GLY A 306 -9.42 8.98 -12.07
N LYS A 307 -9.36 8.17 -13.13
CA LYS A 307 -10.53 7.59 -13.78
C LYS A 307 -10.23 6.17 -14.18
N ASP A 308 -10.97 5.24 -13.62
CA ASP A 308 -10.84 3.84 -13.99
C ASP A 308 -11.33 3.61 -15.43
N GLU A 309 -10.46 3.08 -16.27
CA GLU A 309 -10.78 2.81 -17.67
C GLU A 309 -10.42 1.37 -18.04
N MET A 310 -11.39 0.64 -18.60
CA MET A 310 -11.15 -0.70 -19.11
C MET A 310 -10.34 -0.63 -20.41
N LYS A 311 -9.20 -1.29 -20.43
CA LYS A 311 -8.29 -1.33 -21.57
C LYS A 311 -8.07 -2.76 -22.04
N GLY A 312 -7.52 -2.92 -23.24
CA GLY A 312 -7.16 -4.22 -23.78
C GLY A 312 -5.98 -4.89 -23.04
N PRO A 313 -5.77 -6.20 -23.27
CA PRO A 313 -4.77 -7.01 -22.53
C PRO A 313 -3.34 -6.46 -22.58
N GLY A 314 -2.93 -5.87 -23.70
CA GLY A 314 -1.59 -5.27 -23.81
C GLY A 314 -1.40 -4.05 -22.89
N ALA A 315 -2.43 -3.24 -22.72
CA ALA A 315 -2.42 -2.14 -21.77
C ALA A 315 -2.40 -2.68 -20.31
N VAL A 316 -3.23 -3.68 -20.01
CA VAL A 316 -3.24 -4.32 -18.69
C VAL A 316 -1.84 -4.81 -18.32
N LEU A 317 -1.15 -5.53 -19.19
CA LEU A 317 0.23 -5.98 -18.91
C LEU A 317 1.19 -4.81 -18.68
N LYS A 318 1.14 -3.77 -19.55
CA LYS A 318 1.99 -2.57 -19.39
C LYS A 318 1.74 -1.88 -18.05
N TYR A 319 0.49 -1.63 -17.70
CA TYR A 319 0.14 -0.92 -16.49
C TYR A 319 0.32 -1.77 -15.23
N SER A 320 0.28 -3.10 -15.32
CA SER A 320 0.66 -3.97 -14.20
C SER A 320 2.14 -3.82 -13.83
N VAL A 321 3.03 -3.60 -14.80
CA VAL A 321 4.44 -3.27 -14.52
C VAL A 321 4.54 -1.88 -13.86
N ILE A 322 3.74 -0.91 -14.33
CA ILE A 322 3.71 0.45 -13.75
C ILE A 322 3.20 0.39 -12.30
N GLU A 323 2.18 -0.42 -11.99
CA GLU A 323 1.70 -0.64 -10.62
C GLU A 323 2.80 -1.15 -9.69
N VAL A 324 3.52 -2.19 -10.09
CA VAL A 324 4.63 -2.72 -9.28
C VAL A 324 5.72 -1.66 -9.09
N LYS A 325 6.09 -0.96 -10.17
CA LYS A 325 7.04 0.14 -10.10
C LYS A 325 6.58 1.23 -9.13
N TYR A 326 5.33 1.66 -9.23
CA TYR A 326 4.73 2.65 -8.33
C TYR A 326 4.86 2.26 -6.86
N TRP A 327 4.52 1.02 -6.50
CA TRP A 327 4.62 0.57 -5.12
C TRP A 327 6.08 0.47 -4.63
N ILE A 328 7.01 0.07 -5.49
CA ILE A 328 8.44 0.07 -5.17
C ILE A 328 8.93 1.50 -4.91
N GLU A 329 8.65 2.44 -5.82
CA GLU A 329 9.08 3.84 -5.71
C GLU A 329 8.47 4.52 -4.49
N THR A 330 7.18 4.29 -4.22
CA THR A 330 6.48 4.82 -3.04
C THR A 330 7.09 4.28 -1.75
N THR A 331 7.39 2.97 -1.68
CA THR A 331 8.03 2.37 -0.52
C THR A 331 9.42 2.95 -0.29
N VAL A 332 10.24 3.07 -1.32
CA VAL A 332 11.59 3.65 -1.22
C VAL A 332 11.51 5.12 -0.79
N ALA A 333 10.59 5.91 -1.35
CA ALA A 333 10.39 7.31 -0.98
C ALA A 333 9.94 7.45 0.48
N SER A 334 9.00 6.62 0.93
CA SER A 334 8.52 6.60 2.33
C SER A 334 9.65 6.25 3.32
N LEU A 335 10.48 5.26 2.98
CA LEU A 335 11.69 4.94 3.77
C LEU A 335 12.68 6.11 3.79
N GLY A 336 12.84 6.81 2.67
CA GLY A 336 13.65 8.03 2.60
C GLY A 336 13.13 9.14 3.51
N GLN A 337 11.82 9.31 3.62
CA GLN A 337 11.20 10.26 4.56
C GLN A 337 11.37 9.83 6.02
N LEU A 338 11.25 8.53 6.29
CA LEU A 338 11.47 7.96 7.63
C LEU A 338 12.90 8.26 8.12
N VAL A 339 13.91 7.99 7.29
CA VAL A 339 15.32 8.25 7.61
C VAL A 339 15.59 9.75 7.85
N ARG A 340 14.88 10.63 7.13
CA ARG A 340 14.98 12.09 7.30
C ARG A 340 14.18 12.63 8.48
N GLY A 341 13.49 11.77 9.25
CA GLY A 341 12.68 12.18 10.40
C GLY A 341 11.42 12.98 10.04
N LYS A 342 10.93 12.87 8.80
CA LYS A 342 9.74 13.60 8.32
C LYS A 342 8.44 12.82 8.53
N VAL A 343 8.52 11.61 9.06
CA VAL A 343 7.37 10.72 9.31
C VAL A 343 6.93 10.89 10.75
N SER A 344 5.64 11.12 10.96
CA SER A 344 5.03 11.16 12.29
C SER A 344 4.94 9.76 12.89
N ARG A 345 4.91 9.66 14.23
CA ARG A 345 4.63 8.38 14.91
C ARG A 345 3.29 7.76 14.46
N ASN A 346 2.33 8.61 14.11
CA ASN A 346 1.01 8.16 13.67
C ASN A 346 1.02 7.54 12.27
N ASP A 347 2.03 7.83 11.46
CA ASP A 347 2.14 7.32 10.09
C ASP A 347 2.85 5.97 10.02
N VAL A 348 3.49 5.54 11.12
CA VAL A 348 4.15 4.23 11.20
C VAL A 348 3.17 3.21 11.75
N SER A 349 2.94 2.14 11.00
CA SER A 349 2.09 1.02 11.38
C SER A 349 2.87 -0.30 11.37
N GLY A 350 2.71 -1.09 12.42
CA GLY A 350 3.24 -2.45 12.52
C GLY A 350 2.17 -3.49 12.16
N VAL A 351 2.38 -4.71 12.64
CA VAL A 351 1.49 -5.85 12.33
C VAL A 351 0.05 -5.60 12.78
N VAL A 352 -0.13 -4.98 13.94
CA VAL A 352 -1.48 -4.69 14.49
C VAL A 352 -2.18 -3.65 13.64
N GLY A 353 -1.49 -2.56 13.28
CA GLY A 353 -2.05 -1.53 12.40
C GLY A 353 -2.36 -2.03 10.99
N ILE A 354 -1.56 -2.97 10.45
CA ILE A 354 -1.88 -3.60 9.15
C ILE A 354 -3.14 -4.46 9.24
N VAL A 355 -3.33 -5.23 10.32
CA VAL A 355 -4.55 -6.03 10.54
C VAL A 355 -5.77 -5.13 10.63
N ASP A 356 -5.66 -4.01 11.32
CA ASP A 356 -6.73 -3.00 11.43
C ASP A 356 -7.05 -2.37 10.06
N ALA A 357 -6.03 -1.97 9.30
CA ALA A 357 -6.19 -1.44 7.95
C ALA A 357 -6.87 -2.43 6.99
N VAL A 358 -6.46 -3.72 7.01
CA VAL A 358 -7.13 -4.78 6.23
C VAL A 358 -8.59 -4.91 6.65
N GLY A 359 -8.87 -4.84 7.96
CA GLY A 359 -10.23 -4.86 8.50
C GLY A 359 -11.07 -3.71 7.97
N GLY A 360 -10.58 -2.49 8.07
CA GLY A 360 -11.25 -1.29 7.58
C GLY A 360 -11.56 -1.33 6.08
N VAL A 361 -10.64 -1.85 5.28
CA VAL A 361 -10.84 -2.04 3.84
C VAL A 361 -11.94 -3.07 3.56
N ILE A 362 -12.00 -4.17 4.32
CA ILE A 362 -13.08 -5.17 4.19
C ILE A 362 -14.42 -4.53 4.53
N ASP A 363 -14.52 -3.87 5.69
CA ASP A 363 -15.77 -3.30 6.19
C ASP A 363 -16.34 -2.25 5.22
N GLN A 364 -15.50 -1.40 4.65
CA GLN A 364 -15.87 -0.44 3.61
C GLN A 364 -16.28 -1.11 2.29
N SER A 365 -15.70 -2.26 1.97
CA SER A 365 -15.94 -2.95 0.69
C SER A 365 -17.18 -3.82 0.68
N VAL A 366 -17.66 -4.29 1.86
CA VAL A 366 -18.79 -5.22 1.97
C VAL A 366 -20.07 -4.62 1.37
N GLU A 367 -20.30 -3.33 1.51
CA GLU A 367 -21.46 -2.62 0.95
C GLU A 367 -21.52 -2.70 -0.59
N TYR A 368 -20.35 -2.80 -1.24
CA TYR A 368 -20.20 -2.90 -2.70
C TYR A 368 -20.16 -4.35 -3.22
N GLY A 369 -20.32 -5.32 -2.32
CA GLY A 369 -20.42 -6.74 -2.64
C GLY A 369 -19.09 -7.49 -2.68
N VAL A 370 -19.19 -8.84 -2.81
CA VAL A 370 -18.03 -9.75 -2.71
C VAL A 370 -16.92 -9.44 -3.72
N LYS A 371 -17.28 -9.03 -4.94
CA LYS A 371 -16.29 -8.67 -5.97
C LYS A 371 -15.41 -7.51 -5.50
N ALA A 372 -16.01 -6.48 -4.91
CA ALA A 372 -15.28 -5.32 -4.39
C ALA A 372 -14.32 -5.73 -3.25
N VAL A 373 -14.80 -6.57 -2.32
CA VAL A 373 -13.96 -7.11 -1.24
C VAL A 373 -12.75 -7.85 -1.82
N VAL A 374 -12.94 -8.75 -2.78
CA VAL A 374 -11.84 -9.52 -3.38
C VAL A 374 -10.84 -8.59 -4.09
N ILE A 375 -11.30 -7.64 -4.89
CA ILE A 375 -10.43 -6.70 -5.60
C ILE A 375 -9.63 -5.86 -4.61
N ASN A 376 -10.26 -5.33 -3.56
CA ASN A 376 -9.56 -4.51 -2.56
C ASN A 376 -8.57 -5.34 -1.73
N MET A 377 -8.87 -6.62 -1.45
CA MET A 377 -7.91 -7.53 -0.81
C MET A 377 -6.72 -7.84 -1.73
N LEU A 378 -6.92 -7.94 -3.04
CA LEU A 378 -5.82 -8.06 -3.99
C LEU A 378 -4.97 -6.78 -4.02
N TYR A 379 -5.58 -5.58 -3.99
CA TYR A 379 -4.81 -4.32 -3.87
C TYR A 379 -3.95 -4.29 -2.60
N MET A 380 -4.51 -4.67 -1.45
CA MET A 380 -3.73 -4.79 -0.20
C MET A 380 -2.60 -5.81 -0.35
N SER A 381 -2.84 -6.91 -1.04
CA SER A 381 -1.81 -7.93 -1.30
C SER A 381 -0.69 -7.42 -2.20
N VAL A 382 -1.00 -6.62 -3.23
CA VAL A 382 0.01 -5.96 -4.10
C VAL A 382 0.88 -5.02 -3.28
N LEU A 383 0.26 -4.12 -2.50
CA LEU A 383 0.94 -3.19 -1.60
C LEU A 383 1.90 -3.94 -0.65
N LEU A 384 1.37 -4.92 0.09
CA LEU A 384 2.14 -5.64 1.12
C LEU A 384 3.24 -6.50 0.49
N SER A 385 2.98 -7.12 -0.67
CA SER A 385 3.96 -7.93 -1.38
C SER A 385 5.11 -7.08 -1.92
N ALA A 386 4.80 -5.95 -2.55
CA ALA A 386 5.82 -5.03 -3.04
C ALA A 386 6.67 -4.46 -1.88
N ASN A 387 6.00 -4.06 -0.78
CA ASN A 387 6.68 -3.57 0.42
C ASN A 387 7.62 -4.63 1.00
N LEU A 388 7.16 -5.88 1.16
CA LEU A 388 8.00 -6.96 1.68
C LEU A 388 9.19 -7.23 0.75
N GLY A 389 8.98 -7.18 -0.58
CA GLY A 389 10.07 -7.30 -1.55
C GLY A 389 11.14 -6.21 -1.38
N VAL A 390 10.73 -4.95 -1.25
CA VAL A 390 11.66 -3.83 -1.02
C VAL A 390 12.34 -3.94 0.34
N MET A 391 11.58 -4.20 1.41
CA MET A 391 12.12 -4.29 2.77
C MET A 391 13.18 -5.40 2.89
N ASN A 392 12.92 -6.58 2.29
CA ASN A 392 13.88 -7.68 2.29
C ASN A 392 15.13 -7.42 1.45
N LEU A 393 15.09 -6.46 0.51
CA LEU A 393 16.28 -6.03 -0.24
C LEU A 393 17.10 -4.96 0.47
N LEU A 394 16.62 -4.39 1.60
CA LEU A 394 17.40 -3.43 2.36
C LEU A 394 18.68 -4.07 2.91
N PRO A 395 19.81 -3.34 2.93
CA PRO A 395 21.09 -3.83 3.44
C PRO A 395 21.10 -3.91 4.98
N LEU A 396 20.05 -4.52 5.54
CA LEU A 396 19.90 -4.69 6.98
C LEU A 396 20.23 -6.13 7.38
N PRO A 397 21.00 -6.34 8.45
CA PRO A 397 21.24 -7.67 8.98
C PRO A 397 19.92 -8.37 9.33
N ALA A 398 19.90 -9.69 9.26
CA ALA A 398 18.74 -10.57 9.42
C ALA A 398 17.72 -10.57 8.25
N LEU A 399 17.87 -9.68 7.26
CA LEU A 399 17.10 -9.71 6.01
C LEU A 399 17.96 -10.27 4.85
N ASP A 400 17.30 -10.67 3.77
CA ASP A 400 17.99 -11.16 2.55
C ASP A 400 18.98 -10.14 2.00
N GLY A 401 18.63 -8.86 1.99
CA GLY A 401 19.49 -7.78 1.56
C GLY A 401 20.79 -7.69 2.35
N GLY A 402 20.76 -7.98 3.64
CA GLY A 402 21.98 -8.11 4.45
C GLY A 402 22.89 -9.22 3.97
N ARG A 403 22.33 -10.41 3.69
CA ARG A 403 23.07 -11.54 3.11
C ARG A 403 23.61 -11.22 1.71
N LEU A 404 22.81 -10.56 0.87
CA LEU A 404 23.25 -10.11 -0.47
C LEU A 404 24.45 -9.17 -0.39
N VAL A 405 24.52 -8.28 0.59
CA VAL A 405 25.69 -7.40 0.80
C VAL A 405 26.95 -8.21 1.07
N PHE A 406 26.91 -9.23 1.94
CA PHE A 406 28.06 -10.09 2.19
C PHE A 406 28.50 -10.87 0.96
N ILE A 407 27.55 -11.40 0.19
CA ILE A 407 27.82 -12.11 -1.08
C ILE A 407 28.45 -11.14 -2.11
N LEU A 408 28.00 -9.89 -2.19
CA LEU A 408 28.59 -8.87 -3.08
C LEU A 408 29.98 -8.46 -2.62
N ILE A 409 30.22 -8.33 -1.32
CA ILE A 409 31.57 -8.09 -0.78
C ILE A 409 32.51 -9.24 -1.14
N GLU A 410 32.07 -10.48 -1.04
CA GLU A 410 32.82 -11.65 -1.46
C GLU A 410 33.13 -11.61 -2.97
N ALA A 411 32.13 -11.26 -3.81
CA ALA A 411 32.32 -11.13 -5.25
C ALA A 411 33.44 -10.14 -5.63
N VAL A 412 33.51 -9.02 -4.90
CA VAL A 412 34.53 -7.98 -5.13
C VAL A 412 35.90 -8.37 -4.56
N ARG A 413 35.92 -8.99 -3.37
CA ARG A 413 37.16 -9.36 -2.67
C ARG A 413 37.79 -10.68 -3.19
N GLY A 414 37.03 -11.52 -3.86
CA GLY A 414 37.43 -12.86 -4.27
C GLY A 414 37.60 -13.86 -3.11
N LYS A 415 37.20 -13.47 -1.90
CA LYS A 415 37.28 -14.32 -0.69
C LYS A 415 36.05 -14.08 0.17
N PRO A 416 35.45 -15.14 0.76
CA PRO A 416 34.31 -15.01 1.66
C PRO A 416 34.65 -14.15 2.89
N VAL A 417 33.63 -13.52 3.46
CA VAL A 417 33.71 -12.90 4.77
C VAL A 417 33.72 -14.02 5.81
N ASP A 418 34.41 -13.79 6.91
CA ASP A 418 34.44 -14.67 8.05
C ASP A 418 33.00 -14.92 8.55
N ARG A 419 32.56 -16.17 8.57
CA ARG A 419 31.19 -16.58 8.88
C ARG A 419 30.78 -16.27 10.32
N GLU A 420 31.72 -16.37 11.26
CA GLU A 420 31.42 -16.01 12.65
C GLU A 420 31.08 -14.53 12.77
N LYS A 421 31.78 -13.66 11.99
CA LYS A 421 31.49 -12.22 11.95
C LYS A 421 30.18 -11.92 11.24
N GLU A 422 29.91 -12.59 10.12
CA GLU A 422 28.64 -12.49 9.39
C GLU A 422 27.48 -12.91 10.29
N GLY A 423 27.56 -14.08 10.93
CA GLY A 423 26.57 -14.58 11.86
C GLY A 423 26.34 -13.64 13.04
N PHE A 424 27.42 -13.10 13.63
CA PHE A 424 27.32 -12.14 14.74
C PHE A 424 26.57 -10.85 14.31
N VAL A 425 26.87 -10.32 13.13
CA VAL A 425 26.19 -9.13 12.59
C VAL A 425 24.70 -9.41 12.38
N HIS A 426 24.35 -10.60 11.83
CA HIS A 426 22.96 -11.01 11.66
C HIS A 426 22.21 -11.16 12.98
N VAL A 427 22.82 -11.73 14.00
CA VAL A 427 22.25 -11.86 15.36
C VAL A 427 21.97 -10.48 15.97
N ILE A 428 22.91 -9.54 15.91
CA ILE A 428 22.70 -8.17 16.40
C ILE A 428 21.53 -7.52 15.64
N GLY A 429 21.53 -7.62 14.30
CA GLY A 429 20.45 -7.06 13.48
C GLY A 429 19.08 -7.64 13.83
N PHE A 430 19.02 -8.95 14.06
CA PHE A 430 17.78 -9.60 14.51
C PHE A 430 17.26 -9.03 15.82
N PHE A 431 18.13 -8.86 16.83
CA PHE A 431 17.68 -8.27 18.10
C PHE A 431 17.24 -6.82 17.96
N LEU A 432 17.93 -6.02 17.12
CA LEU A 432 17.53 -4.63 16.85
C LEU A 432 16.17 -4.57 16.16
N LEU A 433 15.91 -5.43 15.16
CA LEU A 433 14.62 -5.51 14.49
C LEU A 433 13.51 -5.99 15.43
N MET A 434 13.80 -6.94 16.33
CA MET A 434 12.83 -7.40 17.35
C MET A 434 12.47 -6.27 18.31
N ILE A 435 13.44 -5.48 18.77
CA ILE A 435 13.17 -4.31 19.63
C ILE A 435 12.32 -3.28 18.87
N LEU A 436 12.68 -2.98 17.63
CA LEU A 436 11.92 -2.06 16.79
C LEU A 436 10.47 -2.55 16.59
N MET A 437 10.28 -3.84 16.30
CA MET A 437 8.95 -4.44 16.13
C MET A 437 8.10 -4.30 17.40
N VAL A 438 8.69 -4.53 18.57
CA VAL A 438 8.00 -4.37 19.86
C VAL A 438 7.60 -2.91 20.08
N LEU A 439 8.48 -1.95 19.79
CA LEU A 439 8.18 -0.52 19.93
C LEU A 439 7.06 -0.07 19.00
N ILE A 440 7.06 -0.53 17.74
CA ILE A 440 5.99 -0.23 16.77
C ILE A 440 4.68 -0.88 17.22
N MET A 441 4.70 -2.11 17.72
CA MET A 441 3.50 -2.79 18.22
C MET A 441 2.88 -2.03 19.40
N PHE A 442 3.68 -1.51 20.33
CA PHE A 442 3.19 -0.64 21.41
C PHE A 442 2.56 0.64 20.87
N ASN A 443 3.16 1.26 19.84
CA ASN A 443 2.60 2.42 19.19
C ASN A 443 1.26 2.13 18.53
N ASP A 444 1.11 0.99 17.84
CA ASP A 444 -0.16 0.56 17.21
C ASP A 444 -1.27 0.38 18.27
N ILE A 445 -0.95 -0.35 19.35
CA ILE A 445 -1.92 -0.58 20.45
C ILE A 445 -2.32 0.74 21.08
N TRP A 446 -1.36 1.67 21.29
CA TRP A 446 -1.66 2.99 21.83
C TRP A 446 -2.65 3.78 20.95
N LYS A 447 -2.48 3.74 19.62
CA LYS A 447 -3.38 4.39 18.67
C LYS A 447 -4.81 3.84 18.68
N ILE A 448 -4.97 2.53 18.92
CA ILE A 448 -6.28 1.88 18.94
C ILE A 448 -7.05 2.21 20.23
N ILE A 449 -6.33 2.44 21.34
CA ILE A 449 -6.93 2.69 22.66
C ILE A 449 -7.26 4.18 22.84
N HIS A 450 -6.54 5.10 22.21
CA HIS A 450 -6.66 6.56 22.36
C HIS A 450 -6.99 7.25 21.04
#